data_90ac61a9792b124ac53efea0623d8600
#
_entry.id   90ac61a9792b124ac53efea0623d8600
#
_cell.length_a   1.000
_cell.length_b   1.000
_cell.length_c   1.000
_cell.angle_alpha   90.00
_cell.angle_beta   90.00
_cell.angle_gamma   90.00
#
_symmetry.space_group_name_H-M   'P 1'
#
loop_
_entity.id
_entity.type
_entity.pdbx_description
1 polymer ?
#
loop_
_entity_poly.entity_id
_entity_poly.type
_entity_poly.pdbx_seq_one_letter_code
_entity_poly.pdbx_strand_id
1 'polypeptide(L)'
;GAETAAYISKTFDVCQVIFVPSKVYDEVCAKLSGTGAVILPKSSPRELAVNSIRCAAAMKNKMDDLRSENKMLRDMVNEMKLVNRAKCVLIEYLKISEKEAHRQIQKRAMDQRVTLTEVAADILKTYEYR
;
A
#
# COMPACT_ATOMS: atom_id res chain seq x y z
N GLY A 1 26.70 -12.26 2.68
CA GLY A 1 25.73 -13.31 2.47
C GLY A 1 24.36 -13.05 3.05
N ALA A 2 24.02 -13.69 4.17
CA ALA A 2 22.67 -13.56 4.76
C ALA A 2 22.34 -12.12 5.21
N GLU A 3 23.30 -11.38 5.73
CA GLU A 3 23.10 -9.98 6.12
C GLU A 3 22.82 -9.08 4.92
N THR A 4 23.50 -9.30 3.81
CA THR A 4 23.26 -8.59 2.55
C THR A 4 21.87 -8.89 2.02
N ALA A 5 21.44 -10.16 2.05
CA ALA A 5 20.11 -10.56 1.62
C ALA A 5 19.01 -9.93 2.50
N ALA A 6 19.20 -9.90 3.81
CA ALA A 6 18.29 -9.23 4.75
C ALA A 6 18.20 -7.72 4.49
N TYR A 7 19.34 -7.08 4.22
CA TYR A 7 19.39 -5.67 3.85
C TYR A 7 18.63 -5.37 2.56
N ILE A 8 18.85 -6.19 1.52
CA ILE A 8 18.14 -6.05 0.23
C ILE A 8 16.63 -6.21 0.42
N SER A 9 16.19 -7.19 1.21
CA SER A 9 14.76 -7.40 1.50
C SER A 9 14.10 -6.22 2.21
N LYS A 10 14.83 -5.51 3.05
CA LYS A 10 14.32 -4.34 3.78
C LYS A 10 14.31 -3.06 2.94
N THR A 11 15.29 -2.94 2.05
CA THR A 11 15.55 -1.71 1.31
C THR A 11 14.84 -1.68 -0.04
N PHE A 12 14.77 -2.82 -0.69
CA PHE A 12 14.24 -2.95 -2.05
C PHE A 12 13.04 -3.90 -2.08
N ASP A 13 12.05 -3.53 -2.84
CA ASP A 13 10.87 -4.37 -3.10
C ASP A 13 11.16 -5.38 -4.22
N VAL A 14 11.99 -6.36 -3.90
CA VAL A 14 12.43 -7.40 -4.84
C VAL A 14 12.21 -8.79 -4.26
N CYS A 15 11.93 -9.75 -5.14
CA CYS A 15 11.94 -11.15 -4.78
C CYS A 15 13.38 -11.68 -4.85
N GLN A 16 13.77 -12.45 -3.85
CA GLN A 16 15.09 -13.06 -3.77
C GLN A 16 14.98 -14.58 -3.80
N VAL A 17 15.83 -15.20 -4.61
CA VAL A 17 16.07 -16.65 -4.57
C VAL A 17 17.55 -16.86 -4.28
N ILE A 18 17.85 -17.56 -3.22
CA ILE A 18 19.21 -17.70 -2.68
C ILE A 18 19.59 -19.17 -2.66
N PHE A 19 20.72 -19.48 -3.25
CA PHE A 19 21.30 -20.83 -3.21
C PHE A 19 22.40 -20.87 -2.16
N VAL A 20 22.30 -21.82 -1.22
CA VAL A 20 23.23 -21.98 -0.12
C VAL A 20 23.78 -23.39 -0.05
N PRO A 21 25.02 -23.57 0.46
CA PRO A 21 25.52 -24.89 0.75
C PRO A 21 24.62 -25.62 1.76
N SER A 22 24.41 -26.94 1.57
CA SER A 22 23.53 -27.72 2.45
C SER A 22 23.92 -27.68 3.93
N LYS A 23 25.19 -27.49 4.22
CA LYS A 23 25.71 -27.41 5.60
C LYS A 23 25.19 -26.24 6.41
N VAL A 24 24.85 -25.13 5.75
CA VAL A 24 24.39 -23.88 6.39
C VAL A 24 22.92 -23.57 6.06
N TYR A 25 22.23 -24.49 5.42
CA TYR A 25 20.87 -24.26 4.96
C TYR A 25 19.91 -23.86 6.10
N ASP A 26 19.88 -24.65 7.17
CA ASP A 26 19.01 -24.40 8.32
C ASP A 26 19.33 -23.07 9.02
N GLU A 27 20.62 -22.78 9.15
CA GLU A 27 21.07 -21.51 9.75
C GLU A 27 20.63 -20.30 8.93
N VAL A 28 20.78 -20.35 7.61
CA VAL A 28 20.36 -19.26 6.70
C VAL A 28 18.85 -19.14 6.67
N CYS A 29 18.11 -20.23 6.67
CA CYS A 29 16.64 -20.21 6.77
C CYS A 29 16.16 -19.53 8.03
N ALA A 30 16.79 -19.81 9.18
CA ALA A 30 16.48 -19.15 10.44
C ALA A 30 16.76 -17.65 10.41
N LYS A 31 17.91 -17.24 9.85
CA LYS A 31 18.32 -15.82 9.74
C LYS A 31 17.42 -15.02 8.79
N LEU A 32 16.94 -15.62 7.73
CA LEU A 32 16.13 -14.97 6.70
C LEU A 32 14.62 -15.21 6.85
N SER A 33 14.20 -15.79 7.97
CA SER A 33 12.80 -15.97 8.29
C SER A 33 12.05 -14.63 8.30
N GLY A 34 10.90 -14.57 7.65
CA GLY A 34 10.08 -13.37 7.55
C GLY A 34 10.52 -12.36 6.49
N THR A 35 11.62 -12.59 5.78
CA THR A 35 12.08 -11.70 4.69
C THR A 35 11.36 -11.95 3.36
N GLY A 36 10.70 -13.10 3.21
CA GLY A 36 10.10 -13.54 1.96
C GLY A 36 11.10 -14.11 0.95
N ALA A 37 12.37 -14.24 1.31
CA ALA A 37 13.39 -14.85 0.46
C ALA A 37 13.17 -16.36 0.32
N VAL A 38 13.30 -16.88 -0.89
CA VAL A 38 13.29 -18.32 -1.18
C VAL A 38 14.71 -18.85 -1.08
N ILE A 39 14.94 -19.83 -0.23
CA ILE A 39 16.25 -20.38 0.04
C ILE A 39 16.30 -21.83 -0.44
N LEU A 40 17.28 -22.14 -1.29
CA LEU A 40 17.46 -23.46 -1.86
C LEU A 40 18.89 -23.97 -1.59
N PRO A 41 19.04 -25.26 -1.26
CA PRO A 41 20.37 -25.87 -1.25
C PRO A 41 21.00 -25.81 -2.64
N LYS A 42 22.31 -25.61 -2.73
CA LYS A 42 23.06 -25.67 -4.01
C LYS A 42 22.96 -27.02 -4.70
N SER A 43 22.71 -28.08 -3.94
CA SER A 43 22.50 -29.43 -4.44
C SER A 43 21.10 -29.65 -5.04
N SER A 44 20.23 -28.68 -5.03
CA SER A 44 18.86 -28.81 -5.55
C SER A 44 18.85 -29.18 -7.04
N PRO A 45 17.95 -30.05 -7.49
CA PRO A 45 17.76 -30.32 -8.90
C PRO A 45 17.41 -29.08 -9.68
N ARG A 46 17.86 -29.00 -10.94
CA ARG A 46 17.59 -27.85 -11.81
C ARG A 46 16.09 -27.56 -11.94
N GLU A 47 15.27 -28.61 -12.09
CA GLU A 47 13.81 -28.44 -12.22
C GLU A 47 13.20 -27.80 -10.98
N LEU A 48 13.63 -28.20 -9.79
CA LEU A 48 13.19 -27.59 -8.53
C LEU A 48 13.59 -26.10 -8.45
N ALA A 49 14.82 -25.80 -8.82
CA ALA A 49 15.32 -24.42 -8.84
C ALA A 49 14.51 -23.55 -9.81
N VAL A 50 14.27 -24.02 -11.03
CA VAL A 50 13.48 -23.29 -12.03
C VAL A 50 12.04 -23.09 -11.56
N ASN A 51 11.38 -24.10 -11.02
CA ASN A 51 10.02 -24.01 -10.52
C ASN A 51 9.92 -23.07 -9.31
N SER A 52 10.90 -23.10 -8.43
CA SER A 52 10.96 -22.17 -7.28
C SER A 52 11.08 -20.71 -7.72
N ILE A 53 11.90 -20.43 -8.72
CA ILE A 53 12.03 -19.08 -9.30
C ILE A 53 10.71 -18.64 -9.95
N ARG A 54 10.04 -19.52 -10.69
CA ARG A 54 8.73 -19.20 -11.27
C ARG A 54 7.68 -18.92 -10.22
N CYS A 55 7.61 -19.73 -9.17
CA CYS A 55 6.69 -19.52 -8.05
C CYS A 55 6.98 -18.21 -7.33
N ALA A 56 8.25 -17.90 -7.08
CA ALA A 56 8.65 -16.64 -6.46
C ALA A 56 8.26 -15.44 -7.31
N ALA A 57 8.45 -15.48 -8.60
CA ALA A 57 8.03 -14.44 -9.53
C ALA A 57 6.51 -14.24 -9.56
N ALA A 58 5.75 -15.34 -9.59
CA ALA A 58 4.29 -15.30 -9.55
C ALA A 58 3.77 -14.71 -8.23
N MET A 59 4.37 -15.08 -7.10
CA MET A 59 4.04 -14.51 -5.79
C MET A 59 4.35 -13.01 -5.72
N LYS A 60 5.49 -12.59 -6.26
CA LYS A 60 5.87 -11.17 -6.33
C LYS A 60 4.83 -10.36 -7.10
N ASN A 61 4.42 -10.83 -8.27
CA ASN A 61 3.40 -10.17 -9.07
C ASN A 61 2.07 -10.06 -8.30
N LYS A 62 1.65 -11.13 -7.64
CA LYS A 62 0.43 -11.11 -6.82
C LYS A 62 0.52 -10.14 -5.65
N MET A 63 1.66 -10.07 -4.99
CA MET A 63 1.90 -9.12 -3.91
C MET A 63 1.89 -7.67 -4.40
N ASP A 64 2.45 -7.40 -5.57
CA ASP A 64 2.43 -6.06 -6.17
C ASP A 64 1.00 -5.63 -6.51
N ASP A 65 0.17 -6.53 -7.05
CA ASP A 65 -1.24 -6.27 -7.30
C ASP A 65 -2.00 -5.94 -6.01
N LEU A 66 -1.79 -6.73 -4.96
CA LEU A 66 -2.41 -6.51 -3.65
C LEU A 66 -1.96 -5.20 -2.99
N ARG A 67 -0.69 -4.81 -3.15
CA ARG A 67 -0.17 -3.53 -2.65
C ARG A 67 -0.80 -2.36 -3.38
N SER A 68 -0.95 -2.45 -4.71
CA SER A 68 -1.61 -1.43 -5.51
C SER A 68 -3.08 -1.26 -5.12
N GLU A 69 -3.79 -2.37 -4.95
CA GLU A 69 -5.18 -2.37 -4.48
C GLU A 69 -5.30 -1.78 -3.07
N ASN A 70 -4.41 -2.17 -2.15
CA ASN A 70 -4.38 -1.66 -0.79
C ASN A 70 -4.12 -0.15 -0.75
N LYS A 71 -3.20 0.35 -1.57
CA LYS A 71 -2.93 1.78 -1.70
C LYS A 71 -4.17 2.53 -2.20
N MET A 72 -4.83 2.02 -3.23
CA MET A 72 -6.06 2.60 -3.76
C MET A 72 -7.16 2.69 -2.68
N LEU A 73 -7.37 1.61 -1.92
CA LEU A 73 -8.35 1.58 -0.84
C LEU A 73 -8.00 2.57 0.28
N ARG A 74 -6.74 2.70 0.64
CA ARG A 74 -6.29 3.68 1.64
C ARG A 74 -6.52 5.12 1.17
N ASP A 75 -6.24 5.41 -0.10
CA ASP A 75 -6.48 6.72 -0.69
C ASP A 75 -7.99 7.04 -0.68
N MET A 76 -8.85 6.09 -1.02
CA MET A 76 -10.31 6.25 -0.93
C MET A 76 -10.78 6.53 0.50
N VAL A 77 -10.25 5.82 1.49
CA VAL A 77 -10.58 6.07 2.90
C VAL A 77 -10.15 7.47 3.34
N ASN A 78 -8.96 7.92 2.93
CA ASN A 78 -8.48 9.27 3.26
C ASN A 78 -9.33 10.36 2.61
N GLU A 79 -9.74 10.16 1.37
CA GLU A 79 -10.67 11.06 0.67
C GLU A 79 -12.03 11.15 1.38
N MET A 80 -12.58 10.01 1.78
CA MET A 80 -13.83 9.96 2.55
C MET A 80 -13.72 10.69 3.88
N LYS A 81 -12.61 10.54 4.60
CA LYS A 81 -12.35 11.25 5.86
C LYS A 81 -12.30 12.77 5.63
N LEU A 82 -11.64 13.21 4.58
CA LEU A 82 -11.52 14.63 4.25
C LEU A 82 -12.88 15.24 3.93
N VAL A 83 -13.69 14.56 3.11
CA VAL A 83 -15.05 15.00 2.76
C VAL A 83 -15.95 15.02 4.00
N ASN A 84 -15.88 14.01 4.86
CA ASN A 84 -16.65 13.96 6.09
C ASN A 84 -16.27 15.09 7.05
N ARG A 85 -15.00 15.41 7.18
CA ARG A 85 -14.52 16.53 7.99
C ARG A 85 -15.04 17.87 7.45
N ALA A 86 -15.02 18.08 6.13
CA ALA A 86 -15.58 19.25 5.50
C ALA A 86 -17.10 19.37 5.74
N LYS A 87 -17.84 18.26 5.68
CA LYS A 87 -19.27 18.24 6.04
C LYS A 87 -19.50 18.68 7.48
N CYS A 88 -18.72 18.14 8.43
CA CYS A 88 -18.82 18.53 9.84
C CYS A 88 -18.61 20.03 10.04
N VAL A 89 -17.62 20.59 9.38
CA VAL A 89 -17.34 22.03 9.42
C VAL A 89 -18.52 22.84 8.89
N LEU A 90 -19.09 22.47 7.74
CA LEU A 90 -20.26 23.15 7.20
C LEU A 90 -21.48 23.05 8.13
N ILE A 91 -21.72 21.89 8.72
CA ILE A 91 -22.81 21.70 9.69
C ILE A 91 -22.62 22.61 10.90
N GLU A 92 -21.41 22.69 11.42
CA GLU A 92 -21.09 23.50 12.60
C GLU A 92 -21.24 25.00 12.34
N TYR A 93 -20.67 25.49 11.25
CA TYR A 93 -20.65 26.94 10.95
C TYR A 93 -21.93 27.46 10.30
N LEU A 94 -22.53 26.67 9.40
CA LEU A 94 -23.74 27.09 8.66
C LEU A 94 -25.04 26.63 9.30
N LYS A 95 -24.97 25.76 10.33
CA LYS A 95 -26.15 25.21 11.01
C LYS A 95 -27.11 24.47 10.06
N ILE A 96 -26.55 23.80 9.05
CA ILE A 96 -27.29 23.02 8.06
C ILE A 96 -27.26 21.52 8.38
N SER A 97 -28.13 20.74 7.76
CA SER A 97 -28.14 19.29 7.92
C SER A 97 -26.95 18.62 7.20
N GLU A 98 -26.65 17.38 7.56
CA GLU A 98 -25.63 16.57 6.85
C GLU A 98 -25.97 16.42 5.37
N LYS A 99 -27.24 16.15 5.05
CA LYS A 99 -27.72 16.04 3.67
C LYS A 99 -27.49 17.30 2.87
N GLU A 100 -27.73 18.44 3.47
CA GLU A 100 -27.50 19.75 2.83
C GLU A 100 -26.01 20.03 2.66
N ALA A 101 -25.19 19.72 3.67
CA ALA A 101 -23.73 19.86 3.60
C ALA A 101 -23.15 19.02 2.45
N HIS A 102 -23.60 17.77 2.34
CA HIS A 102 -23.17 16.87 1.25
C HIS A 102 -23.58 17.43 -0.12
N ARG A 103 -24.82 17.89 -0.25
CA ARG A 103 -25.32 18.49 -1.49
C ARG A 103 -24.54 19.74 -1.90
N GLN A 104 -24.16 20.58 -0.95
CA GLN A 104 -23.34 21.77 -1.23
C GLN A 104 -21.95 21.41 -1.75
N ILE A 105 -21.30 20.39 -1.16
CA ILE A 105 -20.00 19.92 -1.63
C ILE A 105 -20.12 19.36 -3.05
N GLN A 106 -21.13 18.51 -3.30
CA GLN A 106 -21.36 17.96 -4.63
C GLN A 106 -21.64 19.05 -5.68
N LYS A 107 -22.48 20.01 -5.36
CA LYS A 107 -22.81 21.13 -6.26
C LYS A 107 -21.56 21.94 -6.61
N ARG A 108 -20.75 22.29 -5.62
CA ARG A 108 -19.49 23.02 -5.87
C ARG A 108 -18.53 22.23 -6.75
N ALA A 109 -18.40 20.93 -6.49
CA ALA A 109 -17.56 20.06 -7.30
C ALA A 109 -18.00 20.02 -8.78
N MET A 110 -19.32 19.91 -9.02
CA MET A 110 -19.88 19.95 -10.37
C MET A 110 -19.72 21.32 -11.03
N ASP A 111 -20.02 22.41 -10.34
CA ASP A 111 -19.95 23.75 -10.88
C ASP A 111 -18.52 24.18 -11.23
N GLN A 112 -17.56 23.77 -10.42
CA GLN A 112 -16.13 24.07 -10.62
C GLN A 112 -15.38 23.03 -11.45
N ARG A 113 -16.01 21.89 -11.74
CA ARG A 113 -15.40 20.73 -12.42
C ARG A 113 -14.15 20.21 -11.72
N VAL A 114 -14.23 20.11 -10.40
CA VAL A 114 -13.19 19.56 -9.53
C VAL A 114 -13.71 18.37 -8.75
N THR A 115 -12.81 17.68 -8.06
CA THR A 115 -13.20 16.52 -7.23
C THR A 115 -13.83 16.96 -5.91
N LEU A 116 -14.60 16.06 -5.30
CA LEU A 116 -15.15 16.27 -3.95
C LEU A 116 -14.06 16.55 -2.92
N THR A 117 -12.91 15.90 -3.08
CA THR A 117 -11.74 16.05 -2.21
C THR A 117 -11.13 17.45 -2.30
N GLU A 118 -11.04 18.00 -3.50
CA GLU A 118 -10.55 19.36 -3.72
C GLU A 118 -11.48 20.41 -3.10
N VAL A 119 -12.79 20.22 -3.28
CA VAL A 119 -13.78 21.08 -2.62
C VAL A 119 -13.70 20.97 -1.10
N ALA A 120 -13.56 19.75 -0.58
CA ALA A 120 -13.43 19.54 0.86
C ALA A 120 -12.18 20.21 1.43
N ALA A 121 -11.04 20.09 0.74
CA ALA A 121 -9.80 20.78 1.13
C ALA A 121 -9.95 22.30 1.15
N ASP A 122 -10.65 22.85 0.18
CA ASP A 122 -10.90 24.29 0.08
C ASP A 122 -11.82 24.80 1.20
N ILE A 123 -12.86 24.05 1.51
CA ILE A 123 -13.74 24.31 2.66
C ILE A 123 -12.94 24.32 3.97
N LEU A 124 -12.10 23.31 4.19
CA LEU A 124 -11.29 23.21 5.40
C LEU A 124 -10.31 24.39 5.52
N LYS A 125 -9.68 24.79 4.42
CA LYS A 125 -8.83 25.99 4.41
C LYS A 125 -9.62 27.24 4.81
N THR A 126 -10.82 27.40 4.30
CA THR A 126 -11.64 28.59 4.55
C THR A 126 -12.08 28.70 6.00
N TYR A 127 -12.44 27.59 6.63
CA TYR A 127 -13.06 27.59 7.97
C TYR A 127 -12.11 27.23 9.12
N GLU A 128 -11.10 26.41 8.90
CA GLU A 128 -10.17 25.99 9.95
C GLU A 128 -8.98 26.93 10.15
N TYR A 129 -8.58 27.67 9.11
CA TYR A 129 -7.45 28.60 9.17
C TYR A 129 -7.88 30.08 9.40
N ARG A 130 -9.08 30.25 9.85
CA ARG A 130 -9.57 31.56 10.33
C ARG A 130 -9.33 31.77 11.86
#